data_428e0d9bd41a2615569f8e39d586806a
#
_entry.id   428e0d9bd41a2615569f8e39d586806a
#
_cell.length_a   1.000
_cell.length_b   1.000
_cell.length_c   1.000
_cell.angle_alpha   90.00
_cell.angle_beta   90.00
_cell.angle_gamma   90.00
#
_symmetry.space_group_name_H-M   'P 1'
#
loop_
_entity.id
_entity.type
_entity.pdbx_description
1 polymer ?
#
loop_
_entity_poly.entity_id
_entity_poly.type
_entity_poly.pdbx_seq_one_letter_code
_entity_poly.pdbx_strand_id
1 'polypeptide(L)'
;MTFRLRAPQLRDAREIAELHVATWRETYTHLLPEGFIDDEHARARLQMWTSMLESPRDDWCLRIAEEDGRIIGLASAGPSSASAGQEPSRPRQLYMLYVIVAEHGRGAGQALLDAVIGDEPAMLWVAKANPRAIAFYRRNGFVFDGVEQQDPLAPKIVDARMVR
;
A
#
# COMPACT_ATOMS: atom_id res chain seq x y z
N MET A 1 18.52 -1.80 -13.08
CA MET A 1 17.24 -1.24 -12.64
C MET A 1 17.08 0.10 -13.32
N THR A 2 15.98 0.35 -13.96
CA THR A 2 15.73 1.58 -14.71
C THR A 2 14.97 2.65 -13.89
N PHE A 3 14.37 2.27 -12.74
CA PHE A 3 13.68 3.19 -11.84
C PHE A 3 14.59 3.69 -10.71
N ARG A 4 14.22 4.84 -10.15
CA ARG A 4 14.83 5.40 -8.92
C ARG A 4 13.80 5.50 -7.81
N LEU A 5 14.25 5.36 -6.55
CA LEU A 5 13.43 5.62 -5.37
C LEU A 5 13.68 7.04 -4.87
N ARG A 6 12.62 7.72 -4.46
CA ARG A 6 12.70 9.02 -3.81
C ARG A 6 11.53 9.26 -2.83
N ALA A 7 11.70 10.20 -1.94
CA ALA A 7 10.57 10.74 -1.19
C ALA A 7 9.65 11.53 -2.15
N PRO A 8 8.33 11.41 -2.01
CA PRO A 8 7.40 12.22 -2.78
C PRO A 8 7.38 13.67 -2.27
N GLN A 9 6.93 14.56 -3.13
CA GLN A 9 6.71 15.98 -2.87
C GLN A 9 5.24 16.33 -3.11
N LEU A 10 4.77 17.47 -2.62
CA LEU A 10 3.38 17.89 -2.77
C LEU A 10 2.89 17.87 -4.24
N ARG A 11 3.75 18.22 -5.18
CA ARG A 11 3.44 18.18 -6.62
C ARG A 11 3.12 16.78 -7.14
N ASP A 12 3.55 15.74 -6.45
CA ASP A 12 3.33 14.34 -6.85
C ASP A 12 1.94 13.84 -6.40
N ALA A 13 1.21 14.58 -5.57
CA ALA A 13 -0.05 14.15 -4.94
C ALA A 13 -1.08 13.62 -5.95
N ARG A 14 -1.23 14.31 -7.08
CA ARG A 14 -2.17 13.92 -8.15
C ARG A 14 -1.78 12.59 -8.77
N GLU A 15 -0.54 12.45 -9.20
CA GLU A 15 -0.06 11.24 -9.86
C GLU A 15 -0.07 10.03 -8.91
N ILE A 16 0.26 10.25 -7.64
CA ILE A 16 0.15 9.22 -6.59
C ILE A 16 -1.31 8.80 -6.39
N ALA A 17 -2.25 9.75 -6.34
CA ALA A 17 -3.67 9.43 -6.19
C ALA A 17 -4.21 8.64 -7.40
N GLU A 18 -3.81 9.00 -8.61
CA GLU A 18 -4.17 8.29 -9.84
C GLU A 18 -3.60 6.87 -9.84
N LEU A 19 -2.34 6.69 -9.45
CA LEU A 19 -1.71 5.36 -9.31
C LEU A 19 -2.46 4.52 -8.25
N HIS A 20 -2.79 5.09 -7.11
CA HIS A 20 -3.53 4.41 -6.04
C HIS A 20 -4.88 3.89 -6.56
N VAL A 21 -5.65 4.73 -7.24
CA VAL A 21 -6.94 4.35 -7.83
C VAL A 21 -6.76 3.28 -8.91
N ALA A 22 -5.76 3.44 -9.79
CA ALA A 22 -5.49 2.49 -10.86
C ALA A 22 -5.13 1.09 -10.31
N THR A 23 -4.24 1.01 -9.32
CA THR A 23 -3.84 -0.27 -8.72
C THR A 23 -5.00 -0.95 -7.98
N TRP A 24 -5.91 -0.20 -7.37
CA TRP A 24 -7.13 -0.73 -6.79
C TRP A 24 -8.08 -1.28 -7.83
N ARG A 25 -8.26 -0.59 -8.95
CA ARG A 25 -9.06 -1.08 -10.09
C ARG A 25 -8.48 -2.38 -10.65
N GLU A 26 -7.18 -2.41 -10.88
CA GLU A 26 -6.49 -3.59 -11.40
C GLU A 26 -6.63 -4.83 -10.49
N THR A 27 -6.66 -4.61 -9.17
CA THR A 27 -6.60 -5.70 -8.19
C THR A 27 -7.97 -6.11 -7.66
N TYR A 28 -8.88 -5.16 -7.40
CA TYR A 28 -10.06 -5.39 -6.56
C TYR A 28 -11.41 -5.14 -7.25
N THR A 29 -11.46 -4.71 -8.51
CA THR A 29 -12.73 -4.38 -9.18
C THR A 29 -13.78 -5.50 -9.05
N HIS A 30 -13.37 -6.76 -9.15
CA HIS A 30 -14.25 -7.92 -9.06
C HIS A 30 -14.80 -8.19 -7.63
N LEU A 31 -14.24 -7.57 -6.60
CA LEU A 31 -14.63 -7.69 -5.20
C LEU A 31 -15.36 -6.46 -4.67
N LEU A 32 -15.26 -5.34 -5.37
CA LEU A 32 -15.86 -4.08 -4.95
C LEU A 32 -17.31 -3.97 -5.44
N PRO A 33 -18.19 -3.29 -4.69
CA PRO A 33 -19.50 -2.92 -5.18
C PRO A 33 -19.40 -2.12 -6.50
N GLU A 34 -20.41 -2.24 -7.34
CA GLU A 34 -20.50 -1.43 -8.56
C GLU A 34 -20.47 0.07 -8.20
N GLY A 35 -19.66 0.85 -8.92
CA GLY A 35 -19.50 2.27 -8.68
C GLY A 35 -18.64 2.64 -7.46
N PHE A 36 -18.06 1.69 -6.74
CA PHE A 36 -17.23 1.98 -5.57
C PHE A 36 -16.01 2.86 -5.91
N ILE A 37 -15.38 2.63 -7.05
CA ILE A 37 -14.26 3.45 -7.54
C ILE A 37 -14.80 4.45 -8.58
N ASP A 38 -15.49 5.44 -8.10
CA ASP A 38 -16.05 6.56 -8.85
C ASP A 38 -15.22 7.84 -8.75
N ASP A 39 -15.73 8.93 -9.27
CA ASP A 39 -15.08 10.24 -9.22
C ASP A 39 -14.99 10.80 -7.78
N GLU A 40 -15.91 10.45 -6.89
CA GLU A 40 -15.86 10.85 -5.48
C GLU A 40 -14.73 10.12 -4.77
N HIS A 41 -14.59 8.81 -5.01
CA HIS A 41 -13.46 8.04 -4.50
C HIS A 41 -12.11 8.59 -5.00
N ALA A 42 -12.01 8.93 -6.30
CA ALA A 42 -10.79 9.52 -6.86
C ALA A 42 -10.46 10.87 -6.21
N ARG A 43 -11.45 11.73 -5.99
CA ARG A 43 -11.28 13.02 -5.29
C ARG A 43 -10.85 12.82 -3.83
N ALA A 44 -11.44 11.86 -3.13
CA ALA A 44 -11.06 11.54 -1.75
C ALA A 44 -9.60 11.05 -1.67
N ARG A 45 -9.14 10.26 -2.64
CA ARG A 45 -7.72 9.84 -2.71
C ARG A 45 -6.78 11.02 -2.96
N LEU A 46 -7.14 11.92 -3.87
CA LEU A 46 -6.36 13.13 -4.10
C LEU A 46 -6.26 14.02 -2.85
N GLN A 47 -7.38 14.23 -2.16
CA GLN A 47 -7.41 15.00 -0.92
C GLN A 47 -6.54 14.36 0.16
N MET A 48 -6.65 13.06 0.35
CA MET A 48 -5.84 12.30 1.31
C MET A 48 -4.33 12.47 1.03
N TRP A 49 -3.90 12.26 -0.21
CA TRP A 49 -2.49 12.38 -0.58
C TRP A 49 -1.98 13.81 -0.48
N THR A 50 -2.78 14.80 -0.87
CA THR A 50 -2.43 16.22 -0.69
C THR A 50 -2.18 16.53 0.77
N SER A 51 -3.11 16.16 1.66
CA SER A 51 -2.97 16.39 3.11
C SER A 51 -1.77 15.67 3.72
N MET A 52 -1.48 14.44 3.30
CA MET A 52 -0.31 13.69 3.78
C MET A 52 1.01 14.33 3.36
N LEU A 53 1.07 14.92 2.16
CA LEU A 53 2.28 15.54 1.64
C LEU A 53 2.46 17.00 2.07
N GLU A 54 1.38 17.70 2.44
CA GLU A 54 1.43 19.04 3.07
C GLU A 54 1.93 19.00 4.51
N SER A 55 1.64 17.90 5.22
CA SER A 55 2.00 17.73 6.63
C SER A 55 2.71 16.39 6.86
N PRO A 56 3.93 16.22 6.33
CA PRO A 56 4.67 14.98 6.48
C PRO A 56 4.99 14.73 7.96
N ARG A 57 4.91 13.45 8.35
CA ARG A 57 5.22 13.01 9.70
C ARG A 57 6.62 12.40 9.73
N ASP A 58 7.43 12.77 10.72
CA ASP A 58 8.79 12.27 10.88
C ASP A 58 8.88 10.77 11.22
N ASP A 59 7.81 10.21 11.83
CA ASP A 59 7.70 8.79 12.18
C ASP A 59 7.18 7.91 11.03
N TRP A 60 6.87 8.52 9.87
CA TRP A 60 6.42 7.82 8.66
C TRP A 60 7.49 7.82 7.57
N CYS A 61 7.66 6.68 6.92
CA CYS A 61 8.49 6.55 5.73
C CYS A 61 7.60 6.36 4.50
N LEU A 62 7.67 7.28 3.56
CA LEU A 62 6.96 7.21 2.29
C LEU A 62 7.98 7.29 1.15
N ARG A 63 7.90 6.34 0.21
CA ARG A 63 8.77 6.27 -0.96
C ARG A 63 7.95 6.02 -2.20
N ILE A 64 8.38 6.62 -3.30
CA ILE A 64 7.88 6.33 -4.64
C ILE A 64 9.00 5.77 -5.52
N ALA A 65 8.62 4.89 -6.43
CA ALA A 65 9.48 4.42 -7.52
C ALA A 65 9.10 5.20 -8.78
N GLU A 66 10.09 5.83 -9.40
CA GLU A 66 9.92 6.66 -10.59
C GLU A 66 10.78 6.13 -11.73
N GLU A 67 10.21 5.93 -12.91
CA GLU A 67 10.89 5.56 -14.15
C GLU A 67 10.47 6.51 -15.26
N ASP A 68 11.43 7.09 -15.98
CA ASP A 68 11.21 8.03 -17.09
C ASP A 68 10.26 9.19 -16.74
N GLY A 69 10.36 9.70 -15.50
CA GLY A 69 9.54 10.80 -15.00
C GLY A 69 8.11 10.43 -14.62
N ARG A 70 7.76 9.14 -14.58
CA ARG A 70 6.44 8.63 -14.17
C ARG A 70 6.56 7.84 -12.86
N ILE A 71 5.59 7.99 -12.00
CA ILE A 71 5.49 7.20 -10.76
C ILE A 71 4.90 5.82 -11.12
N ILE A 72 5.69 4.76 -10.89
CA ILE A 72 5.32 3.37 -11.19
C ILE A 72 4.93 2.57 -9.95
N GLY A 73 5.18 3.12 -8.76
CA GLY A 73 4.83 2.47 -7.50
C GLY A 73 5.09 3.36 -6.31
N LEU A 74 4.51 2.96 -5.18
CA LEU A 74 4.70 3.63 -3.90
C LEU A 74 4.65 2.64 -2.74
N ALA A 75 5.29 3.00 -1.62
CA ALA A 75 5.13 2.31 -0.35
C ALA A 75 5.12 3.31 0.80
N SER A 76 4.34 3.01 1.84
CA SER A 76 4.35 3.75 3.10
C SER A 76 4.35 2.83 4.31
N ALA A 77 5.16 3.19 5.30
CA ALA A 77 5.24 2.51 6.58
C ALA A 77 5.36 3.53 7.72
N GLY A 78 4.87 3.15 8.89
CA GLY A 78 4.89 4.02 10.07
C GLY A 78 4.65 3.23 11.35
N PRO A 79 4.43 3.90 12.48
CA PRO A 79 3.99 3.25 13.71
C PRO A 79 2.69 2.48 13.47
N SER A 80 2.59 1.30 14.05
CA SER A 80 1.36 0.50 13.97
C SER A 80 0.22 1.16 14.75
N SER A 81 -0.99 0.96 14.25
CA SER A 81 -2.20 1.41 14.92
C SER A 81 -3.21 0.27 15.06
N ALA A 82 -4.09 0.37 16.05
CA ALA A 82 -5.22 -0.52 16.19
C ALA A 82 -6.14 -0.39 14.95
N SER A 83 -6.67 -1.51 14.49
CA SER A 83 -7.58 -1.56 13.36
C SER A 83 -8.72 -2.53 13.64
N ALA A 84 -9.96 -2.11 13.41
CA ALA A 84 -11.16 -2.93 13.63
C ALA A 84 -11.21 -3.63 15.02
N GLY A 85 -10.75 -2.94 16.07
CA GLY A 85 -10.68 -3.49 17.42
C GLY A 85 -9.52 -4.46 17.70
N GLN A 86 -8.62 -4.62 16.74
CA GLN A 86 -7.42 -5.45 16.88
C GLN A 86 -6.22 -4.60 17.26
N GLU A 87 -5.57 -4.96 18.36
CA GLU A 87 -4.32 -4.32 18.77
C GLU A 87 -3.17 -4.69 17.83
N PRO A 88 -2.21 -3.77 17.61
CA PRO A 88 -1.05 -4.05 16.78
C PRO A 88 -0.15 -5.13 17.40
N SER A 89 0.35 -6.03 16.58
CA SER A 89 1.24 -7.11 17.02
C SER A 89 2.73 -6.81 16.82
N ARG A 90 3.04 -5.71 16.15
CA ARG A 90 4.40 -5.23 15.87
C ARG A 90 4.43 -3.71 15.98
N PRO A 91 5.59 -3.09 16.28
CA PRO A 91 5.69 -1.64 16.43
C PRO A 91 5.60 -0.88 15.11
N ARG A 92 5.91 -1.54 13.98
CA ARG A 92 5.87 -0.96 12.62
C ARG A 92 4.80 -1.63 11.79
N GLN A 93 4.17 -0.85 10.92
CA GLN A 93 3.19 -1.35 9.95
C GLN A 93 3.52 -0.85 8.54
N LEU A 94 3.50 -1.77 7.58
CA LEU A 94 3.41 -1.43 6.18
C LEU A 94 1.94 -1.12 5.86
N TYR A 95 1.64 0.13 5.55
CA TYR A 95 0.28 0.56 5.26
C TYR A 95 -0.08 0.41 3.78
N MET A 96 0.87 0.67 2.90
CA MET A 96 0.66 0.62 1.45
C MET A 96 1.91 0.11 0.74
N LEU A 97 1.70 -0.72 -0.27
CA LEU A 97 2.71 -1.10 -1.25
C LEU A 97 1.99 -1.36 -2.57
N TYR A 98 2.08 -0.43 -3.48
CA TYR A 98 1.43 -0.49 -4.78
C TYR A 98 2.46 -0.34 -5.89
N VAL A 99 2.36 -1.18 -6.91
CA VAL A 99 3.12 -1.10 -8.15
C VAL A 99 2.15 -1.38 -9.29
N ILE A 100 2.15 -0.56 -10.32
CA ILE A 100 1.29 -0.78 -11.49
C ILE A 100 1.61 -2.15 -12.13
N VAL A 101 0.59 -2.81 -12.67
CA VAL A 101 0.70 -4.20 -13.17
C VAL A 101 1.79 -4.34 -14.23
N ALA A 102 1.91 -3.35 -15.13
CA ALA A 102 2.92 -3.36 -16.20
C ALA A 102 4.37 -3.43 -15.68
N GLU A 103 4.62 -2.99 -14.44
CA GLU A 103 5.95 -2.95 -13.81
C GLU A 103 6.19 -4.09 -12.81
N HIS A 104 5.26 -5.01 -12.73
CA HIS A 104 5.42 -6.17 -11.87
C HIS A 104 6.59 -7.07 -12.32
N GLY A 105 7.30 -7.67 -11.34
CA GLY A 105 8.43 -8.58 -11.61
C GLY A 105 9.74 -7.88 -11.92
N ARG A 106 9.78 -6.54 -12.01
CA ARG A 106 10.97 -5.74 -12.32
C ARG A 106 11.74 -5.24 -11.09
N GLY A 107 11.33 -5.67 -9.89
CA GLY A 107 12.03 -5.37 -8.64
C GLY A 107 11.55 -4.12 -7.90
N ALA A 108 10.66 -3.31 -8.46
CA ALA A 108 10.17 -2.08 -7.81
C ALA A 108 9.51 -2.34 -6.46
N GLY A 109 8.68 -3.38 -6.34
CA GLY A 109 8.03 -3.75 -5.08
C GLY A 109 9.03 -4.13 -3.99
N GLN A 110 10.08 -4.88 -4.33
CA GLN A 110 11.14 -5.24 -3.38
C GLN A 110 11.90 -4.01 -2.93
N ALA A 111 12.36 -3.19 -3.85
CA ALA A 111 13.10 -1.97 -3.53
C ALA A 111 12.29 -0.99 -2.66
N LEU A 112 10.97 -0.86 -2.92
CA LEU A 112 10.07 -0.06 -2.11
C LEU A 112 9.91 -0.62 -0.69
N LEU A 113 9.71 -1.95 -0.53
CA LEU A 113 9.60 -2.60 0.77
C LEU A 113 10.88 -2.38 1.60
N ASP A 114 12.03 -2.64 1.00
CA ASP A 114 13.35 -2.48 1.64
C ASP A 114 13.58 -1.02 2.09
N ALA A 115 13.13 -0.05 1.28
CA ALA A 115 13.31 1.37 1.57
C ALA A 115 12.41 1.89 2.69
N VAL A 116 11.24 1.28 2.97
CA VAL A 116 10.31 1.77 4.00
C VAL A 116 10.34 0.97 5.30
N ILE A 117 10.72 -0.31 5.25
CA ILE A 117 10.78 -1.18 6.45
C ILE A 117 12.14 -1.84 6.59
N GLY A 118 12.82 -2.19 5.48
CA GLY A 118 14.03 -3.01 5.53
C GLY A 118 13.74 -4.38 6.16
N ASP A 119 14.58 -4.81 7.10
CA ASP A 119 14.45 -6.07 7.84
C ASP A 119 13.79 -5.92 9.22
N GLU A 120 13.21 -4.76 9.53
CA GLU A 120 12.59 -4.50 10.83
C GLU A 120 11.37 -5.41 11.06
N PRO A 121 11.11 -5.82 12.32
CA PRO A 121 9.86 -6.46 12.69
C PRO A 121 8.67 -5.56 12.37
N ALA A 122 7.73 -6.09 11.57
CA ALA A 122 6.62 -5.31 11.07
C ALA A 122 5.35 -6.16 10.90
N MET A 123 4.23 -5.49 10.79
CA MET A 123 2.95 -6.09 10.41
C MET A 123 2.38 -5.42 9.16
N LEU A 124 1.45 -6.10 8.53
CA LEU A 124 0.65 -5.58 7.42
C LEU A 124 -0.70 -6.26 7.38
N TRP A 125 -1.63 -5.63 6.67
CA TRP A 125 -2.90 -6.23 6.29
C TRP A 125 -2.89 -6.50 4.78
N VAL A 126 -3.32 -7.69 4.39
CA VAL A 126 -3.39 -8.10 2.98
C VAL A 126 -4.71 -8.76 2.68
N ALA A 127 -5.35 -8.40 1.58
CA ALA A 127 -6.57 -9.06 1.13
C ALA A 127 -6.29 -10.55 0.85
N LYS A 128 -7.07 -11.45 1.46
CA LYS A 128 -6.97 -12.91 1.24
C LYS A 128 -7.15 -13.28 -0.23
N ALA A 129 -7.90 -12.47 -0.96
CA ALA A 129 -8.13 -12.65 -2.39
C ALA A 129 -6.97 -12.15 -3.27
N ASN A 130 -5.84 -11.71 -2.67
CA ASN A 130 -4.66 -11.27 -3.40
C ASN A 130 -3.48 -12.25 -3.23
N PRO A 131 -3.50 -13.41 -3.91
CA PRO A 131 -2.47 -14.45 -3.74
C PRO A 131 -1.08 -13.98 -4.16
N ARG A 132 -1.01 -13.01 -5.08
CA ARG A 132 0.26 -12.43 -5.53
C ARG A 132 0.93 -11.63 -4.42
N ALA A 133 0.22 -10.74 -3.77
CA ALA A 133 0.73 -9.98 -2.63
C ALA A 133 1.13 -10.92 -1.48
N ILE A 134 0.31 -11.91 -1.17
CA ILE A 134 0.60 -12.92 -0.14
C ILE A 134 1.91 -13.65 -0.47
N ALA A 135 2.10 -14.09 -1.71
CA ALA A 135 3.33 -14.77 -2.12
C ALA A 135 4.55 -13.85 -2.03
N PHE A 136 4.39 -12.58 -2.37
CA PHE A 136 5.44 -11.56 -2.23
C PHE A 136 5.83 -11.38 -0.76
N TYR A 137 4.87 -11.17 0.14
CA TYR A 137 5.15 -10.97 1.56
C TYR A 137 5.74 -12.22 2.22
N ARG A 138 5.30 -13.43 1.84
CA ARG A 138 5.90 -14.68 2.32
C ARG A 138 7.38 -14.80 1.96
N ARG A 139 7.77 -14.41 0.74
CA ARG A 139 9.19 -14.39 0.35
C ARG A 139 10.02 -13.38 1.16
N ASN A 140 9.35 -12.38 1.74
CA ASN A 140 9.96 -11.37 2.62
C ASN A 140 9.80 -11.69 4.12
N GLY A 141 9.55 -12.94 4.47
CA GLY A 141 9.51 -13.43 5.85
C GLY A 141 8.22 -13.18 6.61
N PHE A 142 7.18 -12.61 5.96
CA PHE A 142 5.88 -12.43 6.62
C PHE A 142 5.07 -13.72 6.65
N VAL A 143 4.42 -13.97 7.77
CA VAL A 143 3.52 -15.11 7.98
C VAL A 143 2.18 -14.63 8.55
N PHE A 144 1.11 -15.34 8.26
CA PHE A 144 -0.18 -15.08 8.90
C PHE A 144 -0.13 -15.35 10.40
N ASP A 145 -0.73 -14.49 11.20
CA ASP A 145 -0.88 -14.70 12.65
C ASP A 145 -2.29 -15.12 13.08
N GLY A 146 -3.17 -15.34 12.11
CA GLY A 146 -4.53 -15.82 12.34
C GLY A 146 -5.58 -14.72 12.54
N VAL A 147 -5.18 -13.45 12.55
CA VAL A 147 -6.12 -12.33 12.72
C VAL A 147 -6.63 -11.86 11.36
N GLU A 148 -7.95 -11.68 11.26
CA GLU A 148 -8.62 -11.22 10.06
C GLU A 148 -9.55 -10.05 10.41
N GLN A 149 -9.80 -9.18 9.43
CA GLN A 149 -10.77 -8.09 9.51
C GLN A 149 -11.52 -7.94 8.19
N GLN A 150 -12.66 -7.29 8.25
CA GLN A 150 -13.50 -7.04 7.08
C GLN A 150 -13.85 -5.57 7.04
N ASP A 151 -13.71 -4.96 5.86
CA ASP A 151 -14.16 -3.59 5.64
C ASP A 151 -15.69 -3.59 5.48
N PRO A 152 -16.44 -2.86 6.32
CA PRO A 152 -17.90 -2.76 6.20
C PRO A 152 -18.36 -2.20 4.86
N LEU A 153 -17.54 -1.36 4.20
CA LEU A 153 -17.85 -0.74 2.91
C LEU A 153 -17.51 -1.64 1.72
N ALA A 154 -16.65 -2.64 1.94
CA ALA A 154 -16.24 -3.61 0.92
C ALA A 154 -16.31 -5.05 1.51
N PRO A 155 -17.48 -5.57 1.86
CA PRO A 155 -17.64 -6.78 2.65
C PRO A 155 -17.13 -8.07 1.97
N LYS A 156 -16.85 -8.04 0.67
CA LYS A 156 -16.20 -9.14 -0.04
C LYS A 156 -14.68 -9.17 0.14
N ILE A 157 -14.10 -8.08 0.65
CA ILE A 157 -12.66 -8.01 0.95
C ILE A 157 -12.48 -8.39 2.41
N VAL A 158 -11.82 -9.51 2.63
CA VAL A 158 -11.35 -9.96 3.95
C VAL A 158 -9.85 -9.78 3.96
N ASP A 159 -9.37 -8.94 4.87
CA ASP A 159 -7.95 -8.73 5.10
C ASP A 159 -7.46 -9.67 6.18
N ALA A 160 -6.31 -10.30 5.94
CA ALA A 160 -5.60 -11.10 6.92
C ALA A 160 -4.32 -10.39 7.33
N ARG A 161 -4.01 -10.45 8.62
CA ARG A 161 -2.78 -9.87 9.15
C ARG A 161 -1.59 -10.79 8.89
N MET A 162 -0.52 -10.22 8.39
CA MET A 162 0.77 -10.88 8.29
C MET A 162 1.80 -10.14 9.15
N VAL A 163 2.71 -10.90 9.75
CA VAL A 163 3.74 -10.40 10.67
C VAL A 163 5.10 -10.99 10.33
N ARG A 164 6.11 -10.20 10.60
CA ARG A 164 7.51 -10.62 10.49
C ARG A 164 8.26 -10.23 11.75
#